data_7cfa944fb30f7e024581b44ab0975ccc
#
_entry.id   7cfa944fb30f7e024581b44ab0975ccc
#
_cell.length_a   1.000
_cell.length_b   1.000
_cell.length_c   1.000
_cell.angle_alpha   90.00
_cell.angle_beta   90.00
_cell.angle_gamma   90.00
#
_symmetry.space_group_name_H-M   'P 1'
#
loop_
_entity.id
_entity.type
_entity.pdbx_description
1 polymer ?
#
loop_
_entity_poly.entity_id
_entity_poly.type
_entity_poly.pdbx_seq_one_letter_code
_entity_poly.pdbx_strand_id
1 'polypeptide(L)'
;MFDKPLEYEFVTKGFVFRAPRPSYILREVKDEQHVEMSGFHASEHVIIEGSAMITGGASQDLGGISLGSSGLIFVYDGSIGGNGASRILYDRLDIAFGRSLRILSECSCMSETGCPRCTYSYRCGNNNEFLHKPAAIEVMNRIVEGEKTKIGEKVWGDRALV
;
A
#
# COMPACT_ATOMS: atom_id res chain seq x y z
N MET A 1 22.65 6.24 -22.95
CA MET A 1 22.33 5.00 -22.21
C MET A 1 23.09 4.98 -20.91
N PHE A 2 22.43 4.68 -19.82
CA PHE A 2 23.05 4.62 -18.49
C PHE A 2 23.56 3.21 -18.23
N ASP A 3 24.82 3.10 -17.84
CA ASP A 3 25.42 1.80 -17.50
C ASP A 3 24.97 1.27 -16.13
N LYS A 4 24.30 2.08 -15.33
CA LYS A 4 23.78 1.73 -14.03
C LYS A 4 22.31 2.17 -13.92
N PRO A 5 21.50 1.48 -13.10
CA PRO A 5 20.14 1.94 -12.82
C PRO A 5 20.16 3.37 -12.28
N LEU A 6 19.16 4.15 -12.65
CA LEU A 6 18.96 5.45 -12.04
C LEU A 6 18.53 5.26 -10.60
N GLU A 7 19.29 5.82 -9.69
CA GLU A 7 18.97 5.81 -8.27
C GLU A 7 18.67 7.22 -7.80
N TYR A 8 17.63 7.34 -6.98
CA TYR A 8 17.27 8.60 -6.36
C TYR A 8 17.11 8.36 -4.86
N GLU A 9 17.90 9.07 -4.06
CA GLU A 9 17.89 9.00 -2.62
C GLU A 9 17.52 10.35 -2.03
N PHE A 10 16.61 10.35 -1.07
CA PHE A 10 16.31 11.56 -0.34
C PHE A 10 15.91 11.20 1.09
N VAL A 11 16.11 12.16 2.01
CA VAL A 11 15.68 12.02 3.39
C VAL A 11 14.26 12.55 3.49
N THR A 12 13.38 11.75 4.05
CA THR A 12 11.98 12.12 4.27
C THR A 12 11.46 11.41 5.52
N LYS A 13 10.19 11.58 5.81
CA LYS A 13 9.53 10.96 6.96
C LYS A 13 8.50 9.96 6.48
N GLY A 14 8.35 8.87 7.22
CA GLY A 14 7.40 7.85 6.88
C GLY A 14 7.21 6.83 7.99
N PHE A 15 6.43 5.81 7.70
CA PHE A 15 6.21 4.69 8.61
C PHE A 15 6.18 3.39 7.84
N VAL A 16 6.31 2.29 8.57
CA VAL A 16 6.20 0.94 8.02
C VAL A 16 5.25 0.13 8.88
N PHE A 17 4.50 -0.74 8.25
CA PHE A 17 3.71 -1.73 8.96
C PHE A 17 3.78 -3.08 8.23
N ARG A 18 3.46 -4.15 8.94
CA ARG A 18 3.37 -5.48 8.35
C ARG A 18 1.90 -5.86 8.19
N ALA A 19 1.52 -6.15 6.95
CA ALA A 19 0.19 -6.61 6.61
C ALA A 19 0.08 -8.14 6.79
N PRO A 20 -1.11 -8.67 7.14
CA PRO A 20 -1.32 -10.11 7.24
C PRO A 20 -1.36 -10.77 5.87
N ARG A 21 -0.97 -12.04 5.80
CA ARG A 21 -1.00 -12.80 4.55
C ARG A 21 -2.45 -13.11 4.14
N PRO A 22 -2.76 -13.01 2.83
CA PRO A 22 -4.06 -13.43 2.30
C PRO A 22 -4.09 -14.96 2.20
N SER A 23 -4.49 -15.63 3.26
CA SER A 23 -4.33 -17.08 3.40
C SER A 23 -5.33 -17.91 2.63
N TYR A 24 -6.56 -17.41 2.44
CA TYR A 24 -7.59 -18.21 1.79
C TYR A 24 -7.38 -18.30 0.27
N ILE A 25 -6.86 -17.25 -0.35
CA ILE A 25 -6.64 -17.18 -1.80
C ILE A 25 -5.52 -18.13 -2.23
N LEU A 26 -4.57 -18.38 -1.35
CA LEU A 26 -3.41 -19.24 -1.63
C LEU A 26 -3.79 -20.69 -1.94
N ARG A 27 -5.00 -21.11 -1.57
CA ARG A 27 -5.47 -22.48 -1.83
C ARG A 27 -5.79 -22.74 -3.29
N GLU A 28 -6.04 -21.68 -4.05
CA GLU A 28 -6.53 -21.78 -5.42
C GLU A 28 -5.53 -21.32 -6.48
N VAL A 29 -4.32 -20.92 -6.07
CA VAL A 29 -3.35 -20.29 -6.96
C VAL A 29 -2.05 -21.09 -7.03
N LYS A 30 -1.53 -21.23 -8.24
CA LYS A 30 -0.27 -21.98 -8.47
C LYS A 30 0.97 -21.22 -7.99
N ASP A 31 0.93 -19.89 -7.96
CA ASP A 31 2.04 -19.04 -7.54
C ASP A 31 1.62 -18.16 -6.36
N GLU A 32 1.75 -18.72 -5.16
CA GLU A 32 1.37 -18.05 -3.91
C GLU A 32 2.15 -16.76 -3.67
N GLN A 33 3.46 -16.78 -3.94
CA GLN A 33 4.30 -15.60 -3.71
C GLN A 33 3.91 -14.44 -4.62
N HIS A 34 3.56 -14.73 -5.87
CA HIS A 34 3.12 -13.72 -6.81
C HIS A 34 1.81 -13.08 -6.35
N VAL A 35 0.86 -13.87 -5.88
CA VAL A 35 -0.43 -13.37 -5.39
C VAL A 35 -0.26 -12.56 -4.12
N GLU A 36 0.57 -13.03 -3.18
CA GLU A 36 0.87 -12.27 -1.95
C GLU A 36 1.49 -10.91 -2.29
N MET A 37 2.53 -10.92 -3.11
CA MET A 37 3.21 -9.69 -3.54
C MET A 37 2.24 -8.73 -4.21
N SER A 38 1.41 -9.22 -5.10
CA SER A 38 0.44 -8.40 -5.83
C SER A 38 -0.68 -7.90 -4.93
N GLY A 39 -1.08 -8.68 -3.93
CA GLY A 39 -2.04 -8.26 -2.92
C GLY A 39 -1.52 -7.15 -2.02
N PHE A 40 -0.29 -7.26 -1.57
CA PHE A 40 0.35 -6.21 -0.76
C PHE A 40 0.58 -4.94 -1.58
N HIS A 41 0.99 -5.08 -2.84
CA HIS A 41 1.18 -3.94 -3.73
C HIS A 41 -0.15 -3.20 -3.99
N ALA A 42 -1.22 -3.94 -4.25
CA ALA A 42 -2.55 -3.34 -4.41
C ALA A 42 -3.03 -2.69 -3.10
N SER A 43 -2.73 -3.28 -1.95
CA SER A 43 -3.04 -2.70 -0.63
C SER A 43 -2.32 -1.36 -0.42
N GLU A 44 -1.04 -1.31 -0.76
CA GLU A 44 -0.26 -0.06 -0.71
C GLU A 44 -0.91 1.02 -1.58
N HIS A 45 -1.27 0.69 -2.82
CA HIS A 45 -1.89 1.63 -3.73
C HIS A 45 -3.22 2.20 -3.19
N VAL A 46 -4.10 1.34 -2.68
CA VAL A 46 -5.40 1.81 -2.22
C VAL A 46 -5.29 2.66 -0.96
N ILE A 47 -4.34 2.38 -0.09
CA ILE A 47 -4.07 3.20 1.10
C ILE A 47 -3.64 4.61 0.66
N ILE A 48 -2.71 4.70 -0.27
CA ILE A 48 -2.18 5.99 -0.72
C ILE A 48 -3.21 6.77 -1.52
N GLU A 49 -3.86 6.13 -2.49
CA GLU A 49 -4.85 6.82 -3.33
C GLU A 49 -6.07 7.26 -2.52
N GLY A 50 -6.43 6.53 -1.47
CA GLY A 50 -7.51 6.90 -0.57
C GLY A 50 -7.12 7.91 0.51
N SER A 51 -5.84 8.25 0.63
CA SER A 51 -5.33 9.06 1.75
C SER A 51 -5.79 10.51 1.74
N ALA A 52 -6.08 11.08 0.59
CA ALA A 52 -6.43 12.50 0.47
C ALA A 52 -7.61 12.90 1.36
N MET A 53 -8.60 12.04 1.51
CA MET A 53 -9.76 12.29 2.38
C MET A 53 -9.40 12.30 3.86
N ILE A 54 -8.27 11.71 4.21
CA ILE A 54 -7.80 11.62 5.61
C ILE A 54 -6.81 12.73 5.91
N THR A 55 -5.88 12.98 5.00
CA THR A 55 -4.83 13.98 5.20
C THR A 55 -5.25 15.40 4.86
N GLY A 56 -6.32 15.55 4.07
CA GLY A 56 -6.75 16.86 3.56
C GLY A 56 -5.92 17.38 2.41
N GLY A 57 -4.93 16.61 1.94
CA GLY A 57 -4.05 16.97 0.83
C GLY A 57 -4.37 16.20 -0.44
N ALA A 58 -3.34 15.82 -1.17
CA ALA A 58 -3.44 15.03 -2.39
C ALA A 58 -2.70 13.70 -2.21
N SER A 59 -3.10 12.68 -2.98
CA SER A 59 -2.43 11.38 -2.90
C SER A 59 -0.96 11.46 -3.30
N GLN A 60 -0.61 12.40 -4.16
CA GLN A 60 0.79 12.62 -4.57
C GLN A 60 1.67 13.17 -3.46
N ASP A 61 1.10 13.60 -2.33
CA ASP A 61 1.89 14.00 -1.15
C ASP A 61 2.53 12.81 -0.45
N LEU A 62 2.13 11.61 -0.80
CA LEU A 62 2.63 10.36 -0.24
C LEU A 62 3.26 9.48 -1.32
N GLY A 63 4.29 8.75 -0.91
CA GLY A 63 4.82 7.64 -1.68
C GLY A 63 4.71 6.35 -0.88
N GLY A 64 4.87 5.22 -1.54
CA GLY A 64 4.82 3.93 -0.88
C GLY A 64 5.68 2.88 -1.56
N ILE A 65 6.04 1.88 -0.79
CA ILE A 65 6.78 0.70 -1.26
C ILE A 65 6.26 -0.51 -0.51
N SER A 66 5.90 -1.54 -1.24
CA SER A 66 5.64 -2.86 -0.68
C SER A 66 6.81 -3.78 -1.01
N LEU A 67 7.30 -4.53 -0.02
CA LEU A 67 8.48 -5.38 -0.19
C LEU A 67 8.09 -6.82 -0.50
N GLY A 68 7.84 -7.10 -1.76
CA GLY A 68 7.57 -8.45 -2.26
C GLY A 68 6.48 -9.16 -1.47
N SER A 69 6.75 -10.39 -1.05
CA SER A 69 5.81 -11.22 -0.27
C SER A 69 5.99 -11.09 1.24
N SER A 70 6.85 -10.15 1.70
CA SER A 70 7.15 -9.98 3.12
C SER A 70 5.99 -9.45 3.95
N GLY A 71 5.04 -8.76 3.33
CA GLY A 71 3.96 -8.05 4.02
C GLY A 71 4.36 -6.67 4.54
N LEU A 72 5.62 -6.28 4.39
CA LEU A 72 6.07 -4.95 4.81
C LEU A 72 5.65 -3.90 3.78
N ILE A 73 4.95 -2.88 4.27
CA ILE A 73 4.49 -1.75 3.47
C ILE A 73 5.01 -0.47 4.11
N PHE A 74 5.77 0.29 3.33
CA PHE A 74 6.32 1.58 3.72
C PHE A 74 5.47 2.67 3.11
N VAL A 75 5.13 3.69 3.91
CA VAL A 75 4.44 4.89 3.44
C VAL A 75 5.26 6.09 3.92
N TYR A 76 5.57 7.00 3.02
CA TYR A 76 6.44 8.13 3.33
C TYR A 76 5.94 9.41 2.67
N ASP A 77 6.40 10.54 3.21
CA ASP A 77 6.12 11.84 2.62
C ASP A 77 6.83 11.94 1.26
N GLY A 78 6.12 12.36 0.24
CA GLY A 78 6.62 12.46 -1.13
C GLY A 78 7.56 13.65 -1.37
N SER A 79 7.83 14.46 -0.35
CA SER A 79 8.70 15.64 -0.44
C SER A 79 9.97 15.45 0.37
N ILE A 80 11.07 16.02 -0.13
CA ILE A 80 12.36 16.02 0.59
C ILE A 80 12.16 16.71 1.96
N GLY A 81 12.61 16.05 3.03
CA GLY A 81 12.45 16.55 4.39
C GLY A 81 11.07 16.33 5.00
N GLY A 82 10.12 15.88 4.20
CA GLY A 82 8.77 15.59 4.64
C GLY A 82 7.80 16.75 4.47
N ASN A 83 6.51 16.42 4.36
CA ASN A 83 5.40 17.40 4.26
C ASN A 83 4.33 17.17 5.34
N GLY A 84 4.51 16.16 6.19
CA GLY A 84 3.59 15.85 7.29
C GLY A 84 2.44 14.94 6.94
N ALA A 85 2.23 14.59 5.67
CA ALA A 85 1.08 13.79 5.25
C ALA A 85 1.12 12.37 5.85
N SER A 86 2.27 11.72 5.86
CA SER A 86 2.40 10.36 6.41
C SER A 86 2.14 10.32 7.91
N ARG A 87 2.49 11.36 8.64
CA ARG A 87 2.20 11.45 10.08
C ARG A 87 0.70 11.51 10.34
N ILE A 88 -0.02 12.30 9.56
CA ILE A 88 -1.48 12.39 9.67
C ILE A 88 -2.10 11.02 9.38
N LEU A 89 -1.64 10.35 8.34
CA LEU A 89 -2.13 9.02 7.99
C LEU A 89 -1.80 8.00 9.08
N TYR A 90 -0.57 8.05 9.60
CA TYR A 90 -0.12 7.18 10.70
C TYR A 90 -1.03 7.28 11.92
N ASP A 91 -1.41 8.49 12.30
CA ASP A 91 -2.27 8.73 13.46
C ASP A 91 -3.71 8.26 13.23
N ARG A 92 -4.10 7.99 11.99
CA ARG A 92 -5.45 7.59 11.59
C ARG A 92 -5.45 6.32 10.73
N LEU A 93 -4.53 5.39 11.02
CA LEU A 93 -4.41 4.17 10.23
C LEU A 93 -5.65 3.28 10.26
N ASP A 94 -6.35 3.24 11.38
CA ASP A 94 -7.61 2.50 11.50
C ASP A 94 -8.65 3.01 10.51
N ILE A 95 -8.75 4.33 10.37
CA ILE A 95 -9.64 4.96 9.38
C ILE A 95 -9.16 4.67 7.96
N ALA A 96 -7.85 4.74 7.74
CA ALA A 96 -7.26 4.45 6.42
C ALA A 96 -7.53 3.02 5.97
N PHE A 97 -7.41 2.05 6.86
CA PHE A 97 -7.68 0.65 6.55
C PHE A 97 -9.16 0.41 6.26
N GLY A 98 -10.06 0.97 7.07
CA GLY A 98 -11.50 0.87 6.82
C GLY A 98 -11.90 1.48 5.50
N ARG A 99 -11.35 2.65 5.17
CA ARG A 99 -11.59 3.30 3.89
C ARG A 99 -11.06 2.49 2.71
N SER A 100 -9.87 1.93 2.85
CA SER A 100 -9.26 1.09 1.81
C SER A 100 -10.13 -0.14 1.52
N LEU A 101 -10.62 -0.79 2.56
CA LEU A 101 -11.54 -1.92 2.41
C LEU A 101 -12.81 -1.52 1.67
N ARG A 102 -13.38 -0.36 2.00
CA ARG A 102 -14.58 0.14 1.32
C ARG A 102 -14.32 0.44 -0.15
N ILE A 103 -13.22 1.10 -0.48
CA ILE A 103 -12.85 1.39 -1.87
C ILE A 103 -12.77 0.09 -2.68
N LEU A 104 -12.08 -0.91 -2.14
CA LEU A 104 -11.92 -2.20 -2.82
C LEU A 104 -13.24 -2.96 -2.95
N SER A 105 -14.02 -3.01 -1.87
CA SER A 105 -15.24 -3.82 -1.81
C SER A 105 -16.41 -3.20 -2.56
N GLU A 106 -16.51 -1.88 -2.59
CA GLU A 106 -17.61 -1.17 -3.24
C GLU A 106 -17.33 -0.89 -4.73
N CYS A 107 -16.10 -1.06 -5.19
CA CYS A 107 -15.79 -0.87 -6.60
C CYS A 107 -16.43 -1.97 -7.44
N SER A 108 -17.24 -1.56 -8.44
CA SER A 108 -17.99 -2.47 -9.29
C SER A 108 -17.16 -3.15 -10.38
N CYS A 109 -15.86 -2.83 -10.50
CA CYS A 109 -15.04 -3.49 -11.51
C CYS A 109 -14.92 -4.99 -11.22
N MET A 110 -14.95 -5.79 -12.27
CA MET A 110 -14.82 -7.25 -12.17
C MET A 110 -13.40 -7.72 -12.48
N SER A 111 -12.45 -6.80 -12.56
CA SER A 111 -11.07 -7.11 -12.89
C SER A 111 -10.32 -7.69 -11.69
N GLU A 112 -9.60 -8.77 -11.91
CA GLU A 112 -8.74 -9.38 -10.89
C GLU A 112 -7.62 -8.45 -10.44
N THR A 113 -7.12 -7.60 -11.32
CA THR A 113 -6.08 -6.62 -10.99
C THR A 113 -6.65 -5.32 -10.43
N GLY A 114 -7.93 -5.07 -10.61
CA GLY A 114 -8.58 -3.83 -10.21
C GLY A 114 -8.73 -2.84 -11.36
N CYS A 115 -8.90 -1.57 -11.02
CA CYS A 115 -9.11 -0.50 -11.99
C CYS A 115 -8.63 0.84 -11.41
N PRO A 116 -8.65 1.93 -12.22
CA PRO A 116 -8.25 3.25 -11.71
C PRO A 116 -9.05 3.76 -10.51
N ARG A 117 -10.21 3.19 -10.24
CA ARG A 117 -11.04 3.59 -9.09
C ARG A 117 -10.66 2.87 -7.80
N CYS A 118 -9.93 1.77 -7.86
CA CYS A 118 -9.60 0.99 -6.66
C CYS A 118 -8.11 0.73 -6.48
N THR A 119 -7.44 0.03 -7.36
CA THR A 119 -6.07 -0.44 -7.14
C THR A 119 -5.00 0.31 -7.92
N TYR A 120 -5.36 1.01 -8.99
CA TYR A 120 -4.37 1.66 -9.84
C TYR A 120 -3.89 2.96 -9.22
N SER A 121 -2.59 3.20 -9.34
CA SER A 121 -1.95 4.46 -8.96
C SER A 121 -1.32 5.11 -10.18
N TYR A 122 -1.53 6.41 -10.34
CA TYR A 122 -0.91 7.17 -11.43
C TYR A 122 0.61 7.27 -11.30
N ARG A 123 1.14 6.99 -10.12
CA ARG A 123 2.57 7.13 -9.81
C ARG A 123 3.27 5.79 -9.61
N CYS A 124 2.64 4.70 -10.00
CA CYS A 124 3.25 3.38 -9.90
C CYS A 124 4.39 3.23 -10.89
N GLY A 125 5.59 2.97 -10.40
CA GLY A 125 6.78 2.77 -11.23
C GLY A 125 6.73 1.52 -12.10
N ASN A 126 5.79 0.61 -11.83
CA ASN A 126 5.61 -0.64 -12.57
C ASN A 126 4.39 -0.61 -13.49
N ASN A 127 3.88 0.57 -13.83
CA ASN A 127 2.72 0.75 -14.71
C ASN A 127 1.48 -0.01 -14.22
N ASN A 128 1.28 -0.08 -12.90
CA ASN A 128 0.19 -0.83 -12.27
C ASN A 128 0.21 -2.34 -12.60
N GLU A 129 1.39 -2.89 -12.79
CA GLU A 129 1.59 -4.32 -12.88
C GLU A 129 1.69 -4.95 -11.48
N PHE A 130 1.51 -6.27 -11.41
CA PHE A 130 1.59 -7.01 -10.16
C PHE A 130 0.61 -6.51 -9.10
N LEU A 131 -0.64 -6.37 -9.50
CA LEU A 131 -1.75 -6.03 -8.62
C LEU A 131 -2.75 -7.20 -8.55
N HIS A 132 -3.30 -7.45 -7.37
CA HIS A 132 -4.32 -8.49 -7.18
C HIS A 132 -5.38 -7.98 -6.22
N LYS A 133 -6.52 -7.60 -6.76
CA LYS A 133 -7.62 -7.02 -5.99
C LYS A 133 -8.21 -7.97 -4.94
N PRO A 134 -8.53 -9.23 -5.26
CA PRO A 134 -9.09 -10.15 -4.27
C PRO A 134 -8.15 -10.37 -3.07
N ALA A 135 -6.85 -10.47 -3.31
CA ALA A 135 -5.86 -10.59 -2.22
C ALA A 135 -5.82 -9.33 -1.36
N ALA A 136 -5.89 -8.14 -1.97
CA ALA A 136 -5.93 -6.89 -1.24
C ALA A 136 -7.19 -6.77 -0.37
N ILE A 137 -8.34 -7.21 -0.88
CA ILE A 137 -9.58 -7.24 -0.09
C ILE A 137 -9.41 -8.13 1.14
N GLU A 138 -8.83 -9.30 0.98
CA GLU A 138 -8.59 -10.19 2.11
C GLU A 138 -7.62 -9.59 3.12
N VAL A 139 -6.53 -8.99 2.65
CA VAL A 139 -5.57 -8.30 3.53
C VAL A 139 -6.29 -7.23 4.36
N MET A 140 -7.08 -6.38 3.73
CA MET A 140 -7.79 -5.31 4.42
C MET A 140 -8.87 -5.84 5.36
N ASN A 141 -9.59 -6.89 4.97
CA ASN A 141 -10.57 -7.54 5.85
C ASN A 141 -9.91 -8.04 7.13
N ARG A 142 -8.77 -8.71 7.00
CA ARG A 142 -8.06 -9.25 8.16
C ARG A 142 -7.57 -8.15 9.08
N ILE A 143 -7.12 -7.02 8.52
CA ILE A 143 -6.70 -5.86 9.31
C ILE A 143 -7.90 -5.27 10.05
N VAL A 144 -9.00 -5.01 9.34
CA VAL A 144 -10.19 -4.35 9.90
C VAL A 144 -10.88 -5.23 10.94
N GLU A 145 -10.92 -6.54 10.74
CA GLU A 145 -11.49 -7.48 11.69
C GLU A 145 -10.64 -7.66 12.95
N GLY A 146 -9.51 -6.98 13.03
CA GLY A 146 -8.66 -7.03 14.21
C GLY A 146 -7.90 -8.34 14.37
N GLU A 147 -7.77 -9.13 13.30
CA GLU A 147 -6.77 -10.17 13.34
C GLU A 147 -5.45 -9.48 13.65
N LYS A 148 -4.71 -10.06 14.57
CA LYS A 148 -3.48 -9.50 15.14
C LYS A 148 -2.46 -9.12 14.09
N THR A 149 -2.83 -8.20 13.24
CA THR A 149 -1.89 -7.40 12.53
C THR A 149 -1.16 -6.65 13.60
N LYS A 150 0.10 -6.83 13.61
CA LYS A 150 0.93 -6.19 14.59
C LYS A 150 1.06 -4.71 14.25
N ILE A 151 -0.02 -3.97 14.48
CA ILE A 151 0.02 -2.51 14.40
C ILE A 151 1.13 -1.97 15.31
N GLY A 152 1.46 -2.71 16.38
CA GLY A 152 2.61 -2.41 17.22
C GLY A 152 3.96 -2.53 16.52
N GLU A 153 4.03 -3.08 15.32
CA GLU A 153 5.25 -3.14 14.51
C GLU A 153 5.40 -1.97 13.55
N LYS A 154 4.45 -1.06 13.47
CA LYS A 154 4.61 0.13 12.66
C LYS A 154 5.69 1.02 13.26
N VAL A 155 6.55 1.52 12.40
CA VAL A 155 7.71 2.32 12.81
C VAL A 155 7.73 3.61 12.01
N TRP A 156 7.89 4.73 12.71
CA TRP A 156 8.11 6.02 12.08
C TRP A 156 9.59 6.19 11.79
N GLY A 157 9.94 6.49 10.55
CA GLY A 157 11.34 6.64 10.13
C GLY A 157 11.58 7.92 9.34
N ASP A 158 12.84 8.28 9.22
CA ASP A 158 13.29 9.49 8.55
C ASP A 158 13.87 9.25 7.15
N ARG A 159 13.92 8.00 6.71
CA ARG A 159 14.51 7.65 5.42
C ARG A 159 13.63 6.72 4.61
N ALA A 160 13.58 6.99 3.32
CA ALA A 160 13.01 6.08 2.34
C ALA A 160 13.92 6.04 1.10
N LEU A 161 14.07 4.83 0.53
CA LEU A 161 14.75 4.60 -0.74
C LEU A 161 13.70 4.43 -1.83
N VAL A 162 13.88 5.13 -2.92
CA VAL A 162 12.91 5.14 -4.03
C VAL A 162 13.57 4.61 -5.31
#